data_64bc0753f8b872f0414a6abe10762bb6
#
_entry.id   64bc0753f8b872f0414a6abe10762bb6
#
_cell.length_a   1.000
_cell.length_b   1.000
_cell.length_c   1.000
_cell.angle_alpha   90.00
_cell.angle_beta   90.00
_cell.angle_gamma   90.00
#
_symmetry.space_group_name_H-M   'P 1'
#
loop_
_entity.id
_entity.type
_entity.pdbx_description
1 polymer ?
#
loop_
_entity_poly.entity_id
_entity_poly.type
_entity_poly.pdbx_seq_one_letter_code
_entity_poly.pdbx_strand_id
1 'polypeptide(L)'
;MKLDLARIQAQATPLLRRALHHLRHPARRGILWGIAAIPALCLLYVLMLIPFTPSTSDIRKARITEPARILSADGKEMAVFKRANRAWVKLDEMSPHLVKALVATEDHRFYEHFGLDWRRTASAALSTFGGDRQGGSTITQQLARNLYPEEIGRAPTLNRKLKEAITAATEHGAGGVN
;
A
#
# COMPACT_ATOMS: atom_id res chain seq x y z
N MET A 1 20.12 -27.30 -17.72
CA MET A 1 20.41 -26.53 -18.95
C MET A 1 21.61 -25.63 -18.65
N LYS A 2 22.85 -26.07 -18.96
CA LYS A 2 24.06 -25.23 -18.80
C LYS A 2 24.08 -24.23 -19.95
N LEU A 3 23.86 -22.97 -19.64
CA LEU A 3 24.04 -21.87 -20.60
C LEU A 3 25.50 -21.86 -21.05
N ASP A 4 25.70 -22.11 -22.32
CA ASP A 4 27.09 -22.14 -22.92
C ASP A 4 27.61 -20.69 -23.07
N LEU A 5 28.13 -20.16 -21.96
CA LEU A 5 28.68 -18.82 -21.85
C LEU A 5 29.79 -18.54 -22.90
N ALA A 6 30.47 -19.58 -23.40
CA ALA A 6 31.48 -19.44 -24.41
C ALA A 6 30.90 -19.07 -25.78
N ARG A 7 29.72 -19.61 -26.16
CA ARG A 7 29.00 -19.25 -27.39
C ARG A 7 28.46 -17.83 -27.34
N ILE A 8 27.93 -17.39 -26.19
CA ILE A 8 27.43 -16.03 -26.00
C ILE A 8 28.57 -15.01 -26.10
N GLN A 9 29.76 -15.35 -25.59
CA GLN A 9 30.96 -14.49 -25.71
C GLN A 9 31.49 -14.36 -27.13
N ALA A 10 31.37 -15.39 -27.97
CA ALA A 10 31.83 -15.35 -29.35
C ALA A 10 31.01 -14.39 -30.24
N GLN A 11 29.74 -14.22 -29.92
CA GLN A 11 28.79 -13.36 -30.67
C GLN A 11 28.62 -11.96 -30.06
N ALA A 12 29.19 -11.69 -28.88
CA ALA A 12 29.01 -10.43 -28.19
C ALA A 12 29.87 -9.31 -28.80
N THR A 13 29.27 -8.11 -28.90
CA THR A 13 30.02 -6.89 -29.25
C THR A 13 31.15 -6.62 -28.25
N PRO A 14 32.22 -5.87 -28.64
CA PRO A 14 33.36 -5.62 -27.75
C PRO A 14 32.98 -4.98 -26.40
N LEU A 15 31.87 -4.20 -26.36
CA LEU A 15 31.32 -3.65 -25.11
C LEU A 15 30.75 -4.76 -24.22
N LEU A 16 30.02 -5.68 -24.82
CA LEU A 16 29.43 -6.82 -24.06
C LEU A 16 30.50 -7.77 -23.54
N ARG A 17 31.57 -7.97 -24.30
CA ARG A 17 32.74 -8.78 -23.86
C ARG A 17 33.44 -8.15 -22.65
N ARG A 18 33.60 -6.82 -22.63
CA ARG A 18 34.16 -6.11 -21.48
C ARG A 18 33.25 -6.23 -20.25
N ALA A 19 31.95 -6.06 -20.43
CA ALA A 19 30.97 -6.22 -19.35
C ALA A 19 30.98 -7.65 -18.78
N LEU A 20 30.99 -8.68 -19.64
CA LEU A 20 31.04 -10.09 -19.22
C LEU A 20 32.38 -10.44 -18.52
N HIS A 21 33.50 -9.86 -18.94
CA HIS A 21 34.80 -10.05 -18.28
C HIS A 21 34.80 -9.42 -16.87
N HIS A 22 34.15 -8.25 -16.71
CA HIS A 22 33.99 -7.60 -15.40
C HIS A 22 33.12 -8.41 -14.45
N LEU A 23 32.13 -9.15 -14.96
CA LEU A 23 31.24 -10.03 -14.17
C LEU A 23 31.92 -11.31 -13.69
N ARG A 24 33.08 -11.70 -14.28
CA ARG A 24 33.83 -12.91 -13.87
C ARG A 24 34.69 -12.74 -12.61
N HIS A 25 34.95 -11.50 -12.18
CA HIS A 25 35.73 -11.27 -10.96
C HIS A 25 34.91 -11.69 -9.73
N PRO A 26 35.43 -12.62 -8.87
CA PRO A 26 34.65 -13.19 -7.76
C PRO A 26 34.14 -12.13 -6.78
N ALA A 27 34.93 -11.11 -6.50
CA ALA A 27 34.52 -9.99 -5.63
C ALA A 27 33.32 -9.18 -6.22
N ARG A 28 33.32 -8.93 -7.53
CA ARG A 28 32.25 -8.19 -8.20
C ARG A 28 30.96 -9.01 -8.31
N ARG A 29 31.09 -10.34 -8.52
CA ARG A 29 29.92 -11.24 -8.45
C ARG A 29 29.29 -11.21 -7.08
N GLY A 30 30.07 -11.22 -5.99
CA GLY A 30 29.55 -11.07 -4.64
C GLY A 30 28.77 -9.76 -4.44
N ILE A 31 29.29 -8.63 -4.94
CA ILE A 31 28.61 -7.33 -4.89
C ILE A 31 27.30 -7.36 -5.69
N LEU A 32 27.31 -7.92 -6.90
CA LEU A 32 26.08 -8.04 -7.72
C LEU A 32 25.03 -8.92 -7.07
N TRP A 33 25.43 -10.06 -6.48
CA TRP A 33 24.52 -10.91 -5.71
C TRP A 33 23.99 -10.20 -4.47
N GLY A 34 24.82 -9.42 -3.77
CA GLY A 34 24.41 -8.59 -2.65
C GLY A 34 23.37 -7.55 -3.05
N ILE A 35 23.59 -6.84 -4.16
CA ILE A 35 22.63 -5.86 -4.69
C ILE A 35 21.33 -6.53 -5.12
N ALA A 36 21.40 -7.70 -5.77
CA ALA A 36 20.21 -8.46 -6.19
C ALA A 36 19.46 -9.08 -5.01
N ALA A 37 20.15 -9.40 -3.91
CA ALA A 37 19.53 -9.95 -2.71
C ALA A 37 18.63 -8.93 -1.99
N ILE A 38 18.94 -7.63 -2.05
CA ILE A 38 18.14 -6.59 -1.38
C ILE A 38 16.70 -6.58 -1.88
N PRO A 39 16.38 -6.44 -3.18
CA PRO A 39 15.01 -6.48 -3.65
C PRO A 39 14.35 -7.84 -3.41
N ALA A 40 15.08 -8.94 -3.45
CA ALA A 40 14.53 -10.26 -3.14
C ALA A 40 14.13 -10.38 -1.67
N LEU A 41 14.92 -9.89 -0.74
CA LEU A 41 14.61 -9.83 0.69
C LEU A 41 13.44 -8.87 0.96
N CYS A 42 13.40 -7.72 0.30
CA CYS A 42 12.27 -6.79 0.39
C CYS A 42 10.97 -7.45 -0.10
N LEU A 43 11.02 -8.16 -1.23
CA LEU A 43 9.86 -8.88 -1.75
C LEU A 43 9.42 -9.99 -0.77
N LEU A 44 10.35 -10.79 -0.27
CA LEU A 44 10.06 -11.82 0.73
C LEU A 44 9.42 -11.23 1.98
N TYR A 45 9.93 -10.09 2.47
CA TYR A 45 9.36 -9.39 3.61
C TYR A 45 7.93 -8.92 3.34
N VAL A 46 7.66 -8.35 2.16
CA VAL A 46 6.30 -7.94 1.75
C VAL A 46 5.37 -9.16 1.69
N LEU A 47 5.82 -10.27 1.08
CA LEU A 47 5.03 -11.52 1.02
C LEU A 47 4.74 -12.08 2.41
N MET A 48 5.69 -11.99 3.34
CA MET A 48 5.51 -12.41 4.72
C MET A 48 4.49 -11.54 5.48
N LEU A 49 4.31 -10.28 5.08
CA LEU A 49 3.32 -9.38 5.70
C LEU A 49 1.88 -9.65 5.25
N ILE A 50 1.66 -10.24 4.06
CA ILE A 50 0.32 -10.47 3.49
C ILE A 50 -0.64 -11.16 4.48
N PRO A 51 -0.29 -12.28 5.16
CA PRO A 51 -1.19 -12.94 6.09
C PRO A 51 -1.50 -12.12 7.36
N PHE A 52 -0.73 -11.07 7.64
CA PHE A 52 -0.94 -10.15 8.77
C PHE A 52 -1.61 -8.84 8.35
N THR A 53 -2.16 -8.77 7.14
CA THR A 53 -2.95 -7.63 6.67
C THR A 53 -4.44 -7.98 6.69
N PRO A 54 -5.32 -7.02 6.99
CA PRO A 54 -6.75 -7.22 6.99
C PRO A 54 -7.27 -7.70 5.63
N SER A 55 -8.31 -8.52 5.65
CA SER A 55 -8.97 -8.99 4.44
C SER A 55 -10.26 -8.21 4.15
N THR A 56 -10.73 -8.28 2.89
CA THR A 56 -11.97 -7.63 2.43
C THR A 56 -13.22 -8.00 3.26
N SER A 57 -13.23 -9.16 3.91
CA SER A 57 -14.33 -9.58 4.79
C SER A 57 -14.46 -8.69 6.04
N ASP A 58 -13.39 -8.03 6.43
CA ASP A 58 -13.35 -7.24 7.66
C ASP A 58 -13.95 -5.84 7.48
N ILE A 59 -14.04 -5.32 6.23
CA ILE A 59 -14.75 -4.07 5.92
C ILE A 59 -16.21 -4.15 6.35
N ARG A 60 -16.86 -5.28 6.12
CA ARG A 60 -18.26 -5.48 6.55
C ARG A 60 -18.38 -5.43 8.07
N LYS A 61 -17.41 -5.97 8.81
CA LYS A 61 -17.39 -5.94 10.27
C LYS A 61 -17.16 -4.52 10.81
N ALA A 62 -16.29 -3.73 10.19
CA ALA A 62 -16.06 -2.33 10.57
C ALA A 62 -17.32 -1.46 10.41
N ARG A 63 -18.20 -1.81 9.47
CA ARG A 63 -19.53 -1.17 9.30
C ARG A 63 -20.50 -1.43 10.44
N ILE A 64 -20.37 -2.56 11.14
CA ILE A 64 -21.36 -3.09 12.09
C ILE A 64 -21.02 -2.68 13.54
N THR A 65 -20.04 -1.84 13.77
CA THR A 65 -19.76 -1.36 15.14
C THR A 65 -20.89 -0.43 15.57
N GLU A 66 -21.94 -1.04 16.13
CA GLU A 66 -23.06 -0.31 16.70
C GLU A 66 -22.62 0.48 17.94
N PRO A 67 -23.15 1.68 18.12
CA PRO A 67 -22.90 2.45 19.34
C PRO A 67 -23.49 1.73 20.56
N ALA A 68 -22.81 1.77 21.70
CA ALA A 68 -23.37 1.29 22.94
C ALA A 68 -24.54 2.19 23.36
N ARG A 69 -25.71 1.60 23.58
CA ARG A 69 -26.92 2.31 24.01
C ARG A 69 -27.27 1.94 25.43
N ILE A 70 -27.60 2.93 26.25
CA ILE A 70 -28.20 2.71 27.55
C ILE A 70 -29.72 2.92 27.40
N LEU A 71 -30.45 1.90 27.75
CA LEU A 71 -31.92 1.94 27.73
C LEU A 71 -32.44 2.00 29.15
N SER A 72 -33.56 2.72 29.36
CA SER A 72 -34.33 2.66 30.60
C SER A 72 -35.06 1.31 30.73
N ALA A 73 -35.62 1.04 31.89
CA ALA A 73 -36.38 -0.19 32.15
C ALA A 73 -37.63 -0.37 31.23
N ASP A 74 -38.15 0.71 30.71
CA ASP A 74 -39.27 0.74 29.74
C ASP A 74 -38.75 0.73 28.26
N GLY A 75 -37.47 0.49 28.03
CA GLY A 75 -36.87 0.35 26.70
C GLY A 75 -36.57 1.66 25.95
N LYS A 76 -36.74 2.81 26.59
CA LYS A 76 -36.41 4.11 26.00
C LYS A 76 -34.92 4.39 26.04
N GLU A 77 -34.37 4.94 24.93
CA GLU A 77 -32.99 5.32 24.81
C GLU A 77 -32.65 6.48 25.75
N MET A 78 -31.82 6.25 26.74
CA MET A 78 -31.32 7.25 27.69
C MET A 78 -30.03 7.91 27.24
N ALA A 79 -29.12 7.12 26.70
CA ALA A 79 -27.84 7.62 26.22
C ALA A 79 -27.28 6.73 25.13
N VAL A 80 -26.54 7.32 24.19
CA VAL A 80 -25.81 6.63 23.13
C VAL A 80 -24.33 6.99 23.20
N PHE A 81 -23.49 5.99 23.44
CA PHE A 81 -22.04 6.17 23.44
C PHE A 81 -21.48 5.87 22.05
N LYS A 82 -21.24 6.92 21.26
CA LYS A 82 -20.61 6.81 19.94
C LYS A 82 -19.13 7.12 20.04
N ARG A 83 -18.24 6.25 19.52
CA ARG A 83 -16.81 6.55 19.39
C ARG A 83 -16.53 7.70 18.42
N ALA A 84 -17.45 7.95 17.48
CA ALA A 84 -17.40 9.08 16.57
C ALA A 84 -18.81 9.37 16.06
N ASN A 85 -19.14 10.65 15.82
CA ASN A 85 -20.37 11.05 15.14
C ASN A 85 -20.22 10.76 13.63
N ARG A 86 -20.46 9.51 13.23
CA ARG A 86 -20.40 9.06 11.84
C ARG A 86 -21.76 8.53 11.44
N ALA A 87 -22.27 9.03 10.32
CA ALA A 87 -23.42 8.47 9.62
C ALA A 87 -22.91 7.83 8.32
N TRP A 88 -23.28 6.58 8.09
CA TRP A 88 -23.03 5.94 6.81
C TRP A 88 -24.10 6.43 5.82
N VAL A 89 -23.63 7.04 4.75
CA VAL A 89 -24.46 7.45 3.62
C VAL A 89 -24.01 6.71 2.37
N LYS A 90 -24.90 6.48 1.44
CA LYS A 90 -24.54 5.88 0.15
C LYS A 90 -23.86 6.91 -0.73
N LEU A 91 -23.05 6.43 -1.69
CA LEU A 91 -22.31 7.32 -2.57
C LEU A 91 -23.23 8.14 -3.47
N ASP A 92 -24.36 7.58 -3.90
CA ASP A 92 -25.41 8.23 -4.69
C ASP A 92 -26.17 9.32 -3.92
N GLU A 93 -26.15 9.26 -2.59
CA GLU A 93 -26.74 10.28 -1.70
C GLU A 93 -25.77 11.45 -1.42
N MET A 94 -24.49 11.32 -1.85
CA MET A 94 -23.47 12.37 -1.67
C MET A 94 -23.48 13.36 -2.83
N SER A 95 -23.17 14.63 -2.53
CA SER A 95 -22.96 15.61 -3.59
C SER A 95 -21.79 15.20 -4.49
N PRO A 96 -21.98 15.17 -5.83
CA PRO A 96 -20.88 14.90 -6.77
C PRO A 96 -19.71 15.89 -6.65
N HIS A 97 -19.99 17.12 -6.20
CA HIS A 97 -18.95 18.11 -5.96
C HIS A 97 -18.07 17.75 -4.78
N LEU A 98 -18.63 17.15 -3.71
CA LEU A 98 -17.86 16.68 -2.56
C LEU A 98 -16.91 15.54 -2.97
N VAL A 99 -17.41 14.56 -3.72
CA VAL A 99 -16.60 13.43 -4.22
C VAL A 99 -15.46 13.95 -5.11
N LYS A 100 -15.76 14.83 -6.06
CA LYS A 100 -14.74 15.44 -6.94
C LYS A 100 -13.71 16.24 -6.16
N ALA A 101 -14.13 17.03 -5.18
CA ALA A 101 -13.23 17.82 -4.34
C ALA A 101 -12.30 16.93 -3.52
N LEU A 102 -12.82 15.85 -2.92
CA LEU A 102 -12.02 14.87 -2.19
C LEU A 102 -10.96 14.24 -3.09
N VAL A 103 -11.37 13.72 -4.25
CA VAL A 103 -10.45 13.09 -5.20
C VAL A 103 -9.40 14.08 -5.69
N ALA A 104 -9.80 15.30 -6.06
CA ALA A 104 -8.87 16.31 -6.54
C ALA A 104 -7.83 16.73 -5.49
N THR A 105 -8.21 16.77 -4.21
CA THR A 105 -7.34 17.21 -3.12
C THR A 105 -6.44 16.11 -2.60
N GLU A 106 -7.02 14.93 -2.35
CA GLU A 106 -6.32 13.83 -1.68
C GLU A 106 -5.62 12.90 -2.67
N ASP A 107 -6.22 12.65 -3.84
CA ASP A 107 -5.72 11.65 -4.77
C ASP A 107 -6.23 11.89 -6.21
N HIS A 108 -5.71 12.91 -6.87
CA HIS A 108 -6.19 13.36 -8.19
C HIS A 108 -6.11 12.28 -9.30
N ARG A 109 -5.33 11.21 -9.09
CA ARG A 109 -5.24 10.04 -9.98
C ARG A 109 -5.94 8.80 -9.44
N PHE A 110 -6.89 8.96 -8.53
CA PHE A 110 -7.60 7.86 -7.86
C PHE A 110 -8.13 6.78 -8.83
N TYR A 111 -8.63 7.19 -9.99
CA TYR A 111 -9.18 6.29 -11.01
C TYR A 111 -8.12 5.71 -11.97
N GLU A 112 -6.84 6.11 -11.84
CA GLU A 112 -5.76 5.69 -12.73
C GLU A 112 -4.84 4.62 -12.11
N HIS A 113 -5.00 4.30 -10.83
CA HIS A 113 -4.15 3.34 -10.12
C HIS A 113 -4.97 2.32 -9.33
N PHE A 114 -4.34 1.21 -8.95
CA PHE A 114 -4.95 0.09 -8.23
C PHE A 114 -4.65 0.18 -6.73
N GLY A 115 -5.28 1.14 -6.04
CA GLY A 115 -5.13 1.36 -4.60
C GLY A 115 -3.79 1.97 -4.16
N LEU A 116 -2.73 1.86 -4.96
CA LEU A 116 -1.41 2.42 -4.72
C LEU A 116 -0.93 3.23 -5.95
N ASP A 117 -0.70 4.52 -5.77
CA ASP A 117 -0.04 5.36 -6.76
C ASP A 117 1.47 5.32 -6.57
N TRP A 118 2.15 4.42 -7.30
CA TRP A 118 3.60 4.23 -7.19
C TRP A 118 4.39 5.48 -7.62
N ARG A 119 3.88 6.26 -8.60
CA ARG A 119 4.53 7.52 -9.05
C ARG A 119 4.51 8.56 -7.95
N ARG A 120 3.35 8.76 -7.32
CA ARG A 120 3.19 9.69 -6.21
C ARG A 120 4.00 9.23 -4.99
N THR A 121 3.99 7.93 -4.69
CA THR A 121 4.78 7.36 -3.59
C THR A 121 6.27 7.56 -3.81
N ALA A 122 6.79 7.30 -5.01
CA ALA A 122 8.20 7.52 -5.35
C ALA A 122 8.58 9.00 -5.29
N SER A 123 7.74 9.90 -5.85
CA SER A 123 7.96 11.34 -5.76
C SER A 123 8.00 11.83 -4.32
N ALA A 124 7.05 11.41 -3.49
CA ALA A 124 7.01 11.78 -2.08
C ALA A 124 8.21 11.25 -1.29
N ALA A 125 8.69 10.05 -1.61
CA ALA A 125 9.92 9.51 -1.02
C ALA A 125 11.14 10.39 -1.38
N LEU A 126 11.31 10.72 -2.67
CA LEU A 126 12.40 11.58 -3.14
C LEU A 126 12.34 12.98 -2.50
N SER A 127 11.16 13.60 -2.45
CA SER A 127 10.97 14.91 -1.80
C SER A 127 11.30 14.87 -0.30
N THR A 128 10.94 13.77 0.38
CA THR A 128 11.25 13.58 1.80
C THR A 128 12.76 13.48 2.03
N PHE A 129 13.53 12.84 1.13
CA PHE A 129 15.00 12.88 1.17
C PHE A 129 15.57 14.27 0.92
N GLY A 130 14.89 15.10 0.13
CA GLY A 130 15.24 16.51 -0.11
C GLY A 130 14.85 17.48 1.02
N GLY A 131 14.19 16.99 2.08
CA GLY A 131 13.75 17.81 3.23
C GLY A 131 12.27 18.23 3.18
N ASP A 132 11.61 18.11 2.03
CA ASP A 132 10.20 18.47 1.86
C ASP A 132 9.30 17.25 2.11
N ARG A 133 8.50 17.28 3.18
CA ARG A 133 7.54 16.21 3.50
C ARG A 133 6.30 16.36 2.62
N GLN A 134 6.21 15.55 1.57
CA GLN A 134 5.01 15.44 0.76
C GLN A 134 4.16 14.21 1.16
N GLY A 135 2.82 14.40 1.20
CA GLY A 135 1.88 13.32 1.41
C GLY A 135 1.75 12.42 0.16
N GLY A 136 2.31 11.22 0.22
CA GLY A 136 2.26 10.24 -0.88
C GLY A 136 1.19 9.16 -0.73
N SER A 137 0.29 9.25 0.28
CA SER A 137 -0.73 8.24 0.52
C SER A 137 -1.95 8.44 -0.37
N THR A 138 -2.49 7.36 -0.93
CA THR A 138 -3.76 7.35 -1.68
C THR A 138 -4.96 7.36 -0.74
N ILE A 139 -6.16 7.68 -1.27
CA ILE A 139 -7.43 7.58 -0.53
C ILE A 139 -7.63 6.15 0.01
N THR A 140 -7.33 5.13 -0.79
CA THR A 140 -7.47 3.72 -0.39
C THR A 140 -6.53 3.37 0.77
N GLN A 141 -5.28 3.85 0.77
CA GLN A 141 -4.36 3.67 1.90
C GLN A 141 -4.83 4.37 3.18
N GLN A 142 -5.39 5.58 3.04
CA GLN A 142 -5.97 6.31 4.16
C GLN A 142 -7.21 5.59 4.72
N LEU A 143 -8.06 5.05 3.84
CA LEU A 143 -9.22 4.26 4.21
C LEU A 143 -8.80 3.01 4.97
N ALA A 144 -7.86 2.23 4.45
CA ALA A 144 -7.32 1.03 5.10
C ALA A 144 -6.86 1.33 6.54
N ARG A 145 -6.05 2.38 6.73
CA ARG A 145 -5.59 2.80 8.05
C ARG A 145 -6.72 3.17 9.00
N ASN A 146 -7.77 3.82 8.50
CA ASN A 146 -8.88 4.27 9.32
C ASN A 146 -9.86 3.15 9.67
N LEU A 147 -9.99 2.13 8.83
CA LEU A 147 -10.83 0.97 9.08
C LEU A 147 -10.16 -0.05 10.00
N TYR A 148 -8.85 -0.22 9.89
CA TYR A 148 -8.09 -1.27 10.57
C TYR A 148 -6.94 -0.71 11.43
N PRO A 149 -7.24 0.21 12.38
CA PRO A 149 -6.19 0.86 13.17
C PRO A 149 -5.43 -0.09 14.10
N GLU A 150 -6.03 -1.22 14.48
CA GLU A 150 -5.40 -2.20 15.38
C GLU A 150 -4.45 -3.13 14.61
N GLU A 151 -4.83 -3.56 13.41
CA GLU A 151 -4.05 -4.50 12.57
C GLU A 151 -2.92 -3.77 11.83
N ILE A 152 -3.22 -2.59 11.30
CA ILE A 152 -2.26 -1.78 10.55
C ILE A 152 -1.33 -1.02 11.49
N GLY A 153 -1.85 -0.56 12.63
CA GLY A 153 -1.12 0.24 13.62
C GLY A 153 -1.26 1.74 13.38
N ARG A 154 -0.99 2.52 14.44
CA ARG A 154 -1.11 4.00 14.43
C ARG A 154 0.24 4.71 14.32
N ALA A 155 1.32 4.05 14.74
CA ALA A 155 2.66 4.64 14.72
C ALA A 155 3.14 4.91 13.28
N PRO A 156 3.83 6.03 13.01
CA PRO A 156 4.31 6.39 11.67
C PRO A 156 5.56 5.59 11.27
N THR A 157 5.41 4.26 11.15
CA THR A 157 6.49 3.33 10.82
C THR A 157 6.44 2.90 9.36
N LEU A 158 7.58 2.40 8.83
CA LEU A 158 7.66 1.81 7.50
C LEU A 158 6.76 0.56 7.40
N ASN A 159 6.74 -0.27 8.45
CA ASN A 159 5.90 -1.46 8.51
C ASN A 159 4.41 -1.11 8.35
N ARG A 160 3.93 -0.07 9.05
CA ARG A 160 2.57 0.44 8.85
C ARG A 160 2.32 0.84 7.40
N LYS A 161 3.25 1.57 6.78
CA LYS A 161 3.13 2.01 5.38
C LYS A 161 3.06 0.84 4.40
N LEU A 162 3.82 -0.22 4.64
CA LEU A 162 3.76 -1.44 3.84
C LEU A 162 2.40 -2.15 4.01
N LYS A 163 1.90 -2.28 5.24
CA LYS A 163 0.59 -2.86 5.52
C LYS A 163 -0.54 -2.03 4.87
N GLU A 164 -0.51 -0.70 4.97
CA GLU A 164 -1.45 0.19 4.26
C GLU A 164 -1.44 -0.07 2.76
N ALA A 165 -0.25 -0.20 2.14
CA ALA A 165 -0.11 -0.42 0.71
C ALA A 165 -0.61 -1.81 0.28
N ILE A 166 -0.29 -2.86 1.03
CA ILE A 166 -0.76 -4.23 0.76
C ILE A 166 -2.29 -4.28 0.87
N THR A 167 -2.86 -3.77 1.97
CA THR A 167 -4.32 -3.74 2.18
C THR A 167 -5.00 -2.95 1.06
N ALA A 168 -4.49 -1.77 0.70
CA ALA A 168 -5.06 -0.95 -0.37
C ALA A 168 -5.07 -1.65 -1.73
N ALA A 169 -3.99 -2.38 -2.07
CA ALA A 169 -3.90 -3.14 -3.31
C ALA A 169 -4.87 -4.34 -3.32
N THR A 170 -5.02 -5.02 -2.18
CA THR A 170 -5.93 -6.17 -2.03
C THR A 170 -7.40 -5.73 -2.13
N GLU A 171 -7.76 -4.63 -1.47
CA GLU A 171 -9.11 -4.06 -1.47
C GLU A 171 -9.54 -3.60 -2.88
N HIS A 172 -8.65 -2.97 -3.60
CA HIS A 172 -8.94 -2.52 -4.97
C HIS A 172 -9.13 -3.72 -5.92
N GLY A 173 -8.29 -4.75 -5.80
CA GLY A 173 -8.39 -5.98 -6.60
C GLY A 173 -9.65 -6.80 -6.33
N ALA A 174 -10.25 -6.67 -5.15
CA ALA A 174 -11.48 -7.36 -4.77
C ALA A 174 -12.79 -6.61 -5.15
N GLY A 175 -12.70 -5.50 -5.91
CA GLY A 175 -13.85 -4.70 -6.33
C GLY A 175 -14.50 -3.89 -5.20
N GLY A 176 -13.79 -3.67 -4.10
CA GLY A 176 -14.32 -2.99 -2.91
C GLY A 176 -14.39 -1.47 -3.02
N VAL A 177 -13.80 -0.85 -4.04
CA VAL A 177 -13.63 0.62 -4.15
C VAL A 177 -13.85 1.10 -5.59
N ASN A 178 -14.97 0.69 -6.21
CA ASN A 178 -15.47 1.29 -7.48
C ASN A 178 -16.81 1.96 -7.23
#